data_50eb0dcc0e3d73b572634cee97380687
#
_entry.id   50eb0dcc0e3d73b572634cee97380687
#
_cell.length_a   1.000
_cell.length_b   1.000
_cell.length_c   1.000
_cell.angle_alpha   90.00
_cell.angle_beta   90.00
_cell.angle_gamma   90.00
#
_symmetry.space_group_name_H-M   'P 1'
#
loop_
_entity.id
_entity.type
_entity.pdbx_description
1 polymer ?
#
loop_
_entity_poly.entity_id
_entity_poly.type
_entity_poly.pdbx_seq_one_letter_code
_entity_poly.pdbx_strand_id
1 'polypeptide(L)'
;DPNDQLKPSATGDSPAGEQVCVDCHTDKATEDHTHHPTASTGARCLNCHMPHTTIGLLTVMRAHRVDAPTATSSADSGRPLACNLCHLDKSLAWSAEHMGEWYDQDSAIPPQKAPQSIDQGLRGDAAQRAVWAWHLGWPAALEASGADWPAGLLVELVDDPYVAVRTIARSRLRQDPRFADLDWDPAATPAALAPMQARLRTRWTQSMDGRTDPALWLKSGAMDAEKVDYWKLLR
;
A
#
# COMPACT_ATOMS: atom_id res chain seq x y z
N ASP A 1 -7.40 21.23 23.37
CA ASP A 1 -6.87 21.59 22.07
C ASP A 1 -7.30 20.51 21.05
N PRO A 2 -8.04 20.84 19.96
CA PRO A 2 -8.42 19.88 18.92
C PRO A 2 -7.22 19.09 18.38
N ASN A 3 -6.02 19.69 18.37
CA ASN A 3 -4.80 19.03 17.94
C ASN A 3 -4.31 17.94 18.91
N ASP A 4 -4.66 18.03 20.19
CA ASP A 4 -4.28 17.00 21.18
C ASP A 4 -5.07 15.70 21.00
N GLN A 5 -6.30 15.78 20.46
CA GLN A 5 -7.12 14.62 20.13
C GLN A 5 -6.65 13.90 18.87
N LEU A 6 -5.94 14.60 18.00
CA LEU A 6 -5.32 14.05 16.79
C LEU A 6 -3.89 13.51 17.02
N LYS A 7 -3.36 13.61 18.26
CA LYS A 7 -2.07 12.99 18.59
C LYS A 7 -2.17 11.49 18.31
N PRO A 8 -1.35 10.94 17.43
CA PRO A 8 -1.31 9.51 17.24
C PRO A 8 -1.01 8.86 18.59
N SER A 9 -1.76 7.84 18.99
CA SER A 9 -1.21 6.85 19.91
C SER A 9 0.09 6.35 19.30
N ALA A 10 0.98 5.76 20.08
CA ALA A 10 2.27 5.26 19.62
C ALA A 10 2.18 4.34 18.37
N THR A 11 0.97 3.90 18.01
CA THR A 11 0.63 3.10 16.83
C THR A 11 -0.06 3.91 15.72
N GLY A 12 -0.43 5.17 15.95
CA GLY A 12 -1.09 6.02 14.95
C GLY A 12 -2.54 5.66 14.60
N ASP A 13 -3.06 4.56 15.16
CA ASP A 13 -4.34 3.97 14.77
C ASP A 13 -5.35 3.87 15.94
N SER A 14 -5.32 4.82 16.89
CA SER A 14 -6.24 4.80 18.03
C SER A 14 -7.64 5.28 17.65
N PRO A 15 -8.71 4.55 18.03
CA PRO A 15 -10.10 5.00 17.89
C PRO A 15 -10.38 6.35 18.55
N ALA A 16 -9.65 6.68 19.62
CA ALA A 16 -9.82 7.94 20.35
C ALA A 16 -9.52 9.18 19.49
N GLY A 17 -8.65 9.07 18.48
CA GLY A 17 -8.35 10.19 17.58
C GLY A 17 -9.46 10.55 16.61
N GLU A 18 -10.47 9.68 16.42
CA GLU A 18 -11.59 9.88 15.49
C GLU A 18 -12.85 10.43 16.17
N GLN A 19 -12.87 10.45 17.49
CA GLN A 19 -14.01 11.02 18.22
C GLN A 19 -14.29 12.45 17.79
N VAL A 20 -13.26 13.24 17.53
CA VAL A 20 -13.39 14.62 17.02
C VAL A 20 -14.16 14.71 15.70
N CYS A 21 -14.08 13.68 14.87
CA CYS A 21 -14.86 13.61 13.63
C CYS A 21 -16.32 13.24 13.92
N VAL A 22 -16.51 12.21 14.76
CA VAL A 22 -17.84 11.66 15.09
C VAL A 22 -18.68 12.66 15.87
N ASP A 23 -18.10 13.54 16.67
CA ASP A 23 -18.83 14.59 17.42
C ASP A 23 -19.62 15.53 16.49
N CYS A 24 -19.15 15.71 15.24
CA CYS A 24 -19.86 16.51 14.23
C CYS A 24 -20.50 15.65 13.13
N HIS A 25 -19.92 14.50 12.80
CA HIS A 25 -20.35 13.61 11.71
C HIS A 25 -20.93 12.29 12.27
N THR A 26 -21.92 12.41 13.18
CA THR A 26 -22.52 11.25 13.88
C THR A 26 -23.17 10.24 12.93
N ASP A 27 -23.66 10.71 11.79
CA ASP A 27 -24.32 9.93 10.73
C ASP A 27 -23.35 9.20 9.80
N LYS A 28 -22.03 9.50 9.89
CA LYS A 28 -21.00 8.91 9.03
C LYS A 28 -20.22 7.75 9.66
N ALA A 29 -20.35 7.55 10.98
CA ALA A 29 -19.72 6.43 11.68
C ALA A 29 -20.54 5.13 11.57
N THR A 30 -21.01 4.81 10.36
CA THR A 30 -21.91 3.69 10.08
C THR A 30 -21.36 2.82 8.94
N GLU A 31 -21.78 1.55 8.91
CA GLU A 31 -21.44 0.63 7.82
C GLU A 31 -21.99 1.10 6.47
N ASP A 32 -23.12 1.79 6.46
CA ASP A 32 -23.71 2.36 5.24
C ASP A 32 -22.81 3.43 4.60
N HIS A 33 -22.04 4.17 5.42
CA HIS A 33 -21.07 5.14 4.92
C HIS A 33 -19.71 4.52 4.62
N THR A 34 -19.24 3.63 5.50
CA THR A 34 -17.86 3.12 5.37
C THR A 34 -17.76 1.88 4.49
N HIS A 35 -18.86 1.18 4.26
CA HIS A 35 -18.94 -0.15 3.61
C HIS A 35 -18.00 -1.19 4.23
N HIS A 36 -17.70 -1.01 5.53
CA HIS A 36 -16.85 -1.91 6.31
C HIS A 36 -17.50 -2.13 7.69
N PRO A 37 -17.33 -3.32 8.31
CA PRO A 37 -17.76 -3.56 9.68
C PRO A 37 -17.21 -2.49 10.62
N THR A 38 -18.05 -1.92 11.48
CA THR A 38 -17.70 -0.77 12.35
C THR A 38 -16.48 -1.00 13.24
N ALA A 39 -16.21 -2.25 13.63
CA ALA A 39 -15.03 -2.62 14.42
C ALA A 39 -13.76 -2.82 13.59
N SER A 40 -13.85 -2.78 12.26
CA SER A 40 -12.71 -3.04 11.38
C SER A 40 -11.83 -1.82 11.17
N THR A 41 -10.60 -2.04 10.74
CA THR A 41 -9.67 -0.98 10.32
C THR A 41 -10.19 -0.22 9.10
N GLY A 42 -11.02 -0.86 8.24
CA GLY A 42 -11.65 -0.24 7.08
C GLY A 42 -12.69 0.83 7.43
N ALA A 43 -13.33 0.73 8.62
CA ALA A 43 -14.31 1.72 9.08
C ALA A 43 -13.67 2.99 9.68
N ARG A 44 -12.34 3.09 9.70
CA ARG A 44 -11.64 4.20 10.34
C ARG A 44 -11.68 5.45 9.44
N CYS A 45 -12.22 6.56 9.95
CA CYS A 45 -12.34 7.83 9.23
C CYS A 45 -11.00 8.28 8.59
N LEU A 46 -9.92 8.20 9.38
CA LEU A 46 -8.61 8.66 8.95
C LEU A 46 -7.99 7.79 7.85
N ASN A 47 -8.39 6.54 7.71
CA ASN A 47 -7.84 5.65 6.67
C ASN A 47 -8.35 6.03 5.27
N CYS A 48 -9.55 6.61 5.20
CA CYS A 48 -10.12 7.12 3.96
C CYS A 48 -9.84 8.61 3.75
N HIS A 49 -10.03 9.45 4.79
CA HIS A 49 -10.01 10.90 4.69
C HIS A 49 -8.65 11.56 4.96
N MET A 50 -7.73 10.86 5.65
CA MET A 50 -6.34 11.27 5.89
C MET A 50 -5.40 10.07 5.73
N PRO A 51 -5.37 9.43 4.55
CA PRO A 51 -4.60 8.21 4.35
C PRO A 51 -3.09 8.44 4.50
N HIS A 52 -2.34 7.37 4.72
CA HIS A 52 -0.89 7.40 4.82
C HIS A 52 -0.27 7.59 3.42
N THR A 53 -0.09 8.82 3.00
CA THR A 53 0.42 9.18 1.66
C THR A 53 1.53 10.22 1.69
N THR A 54 1.89 10.73 2.87
CA THR A 54 2.96 11.74 3.02
C THR A 54 4.26 11.06 3.43
N ILE A 55 5.32 11.28 2.65
CA ILE A 55 6.65 10.72 2.93
C ILE A 55 7.45 11.73 3.74
N GLY A 56 8.05 11.27 4.82
CA GLY A 56 8.96 12.04 5.64
C GLY A 56 9.80 11.14 6.54
N LEU A 57 11.04 11.56 6.84
CA LEU A 57 11.94 10.83 7.75
C LEU A 57 12.08 9.34 7.43
N LEU A 58 12.16 8.98 6.15
CA LEU A 58 12.26 7.60 5.65
C LEU A 58 11.09 6.69 6.09
N THR A 59 9.92 7.28 6.29
CA THR A 59 8.67 6.58 6.58
C THR A 59 7.51 7.26 5.86
N VAL A 60 6.31 6.68 6.00
CA VAL A 60 5.07 7.26 5.48
C VAL A 60 4.18 7.65 6.64
N MET A 61 3.62 8.85 6.55
CA MET A 61 2.75 9.46 7.54
C MET A 61 1.38 9.78 6.94
N ARG A 62 0.41 10.04 7.78
CA ARG A 62 -0.91 10.51 7.34
C ARG A 62 -0.80 11.86 6.63
N ALA A 63 -1.61 12.01 5.59
CA ALA A 63 -1.83 13.33 5.00
C ALA A 63 -2.42 14.30 6.04
N HIS A 64 -1.87 15.51 6.14
CA HIS A 64 -2.40 16.56 7.02
C HIS A 64 -3.55 17.35 6.37
N ARG A 65 -4.20 16.75 5.41
CA ARG A 65 -5.38 17.28 4.71
C ARG A 65 -6.51 16.28 4.83
N VAL A 66 -7.65 16.73 5.33
CA VAL A 66 -8.89 15.95 5.25
C VAL A 66 -9.43 16.08 3.84
N ASP A 67 -9.61 14.97 3.15
CA ASP A 67 -10.06 14.93 1.76
C ASP A 67 -11.12 13.83 1.58
N ALA A 68 -11.98 13.98 0.59
CA ALA A 68 -12.86 12.92 0.15
C ALA A 68 -12.14 12.12 -0.96
N PRO A 69 -11.89 10.82 -0.79
CA PRO A 69 -11.24 10.04 -1.83
C PRO A 69 -12.11 9.98 -3.09
N THR A 70 -11.50 10.17 -4.26
CA THR A 70 -12.15 9.95 -5.55
C THR A 70 -11.21 9.26 -6.52
N ALA A 71 -11.74 8.33 -7.32
CA ALA A 71 -10.94 7.62 -8.31
C ALA A 71 -10.39 8.56 -9.40
N THR A 72 -11.17 9.57 -9.79
CA THR A 72 -10.76 10.62 -10.74
C THR A 72 -9.56 11.39 -10.21
N SER A 73 -9.62 11.87 -8.96
CA SER A 73 -8.49 12.60 -8.37
C SER A 73 -7.23 11.75 -8.26
N SER A 74 -7.39 10.45 -7.99
CA SER A 74 -6.26 9.50 -8.00
C SER A 74 -5.66 9.35 -9.40
N ALA A 75 -6.49 9.19 -10.43
CA ALA A 75 -6.04 9.07 -11.81
C ALA A 75 -5.31 10.32 -12.29
N ASP A 76 -5.87 11.49 -12.03
CA ASP A 76 -5.34 12.79 -12.50
C ASP A 76 -4.03 13.17 -11.79
N SER A 77 -3.95 12.90 -10.49
CA SER A 77 -2.78 13.28 -9.68
C SER A 77 -1.70 12.20 -9.60
N GLY A 78 -2.03 10.96 -9.97
CA GLY A 78 -1.18 9.79 -9.74
C GLY A 78 -1.05 9.37 -8.27
N ARG A 79 -1.79 10.00 -7.34
CA ARG A 79 -1.77 9.59 -5.93
C ARG A 79 -2.48 8.26 -5.74
N PRO A 80 -1.95 7.35 -4.91
CA PRO A 80 -2.67 6.15 -4.54
C PRO A 80 -4.04 6.49 -3.94
N LEU A 81 -5.09 5.80 -4.38
CA LEU A 81 -6.42 5.95 -3.80
C LEU A 81 -6.48 5.26 -2.44
N ALA A 82 -7.17 5.87 -1.47
CA ALA A 82 -7.27 5.36 -0.10
C ALA A 82 -7.75 3.89 -0.04
N CYS A 83 -8.73 3.51 -0.85
CA CYS A 83 -9.22 2.12 -0.95
C CYS A 83 -8.09 1.16 -1.31
N ASN A 84 -7.28 1.49 -2.32
CA ASN A 84 -6.21 0.64 -2.82
C ASN A 84 -5.02 0.55 -1.86
N LEU A 85 -4.89 1.48 -0.90
CA LEU A 85 -3.85 1.41 0.13
C LEU A 85 -4.06 0.27 1.13
N CYS A 86 -5.31 -0.23 1.27
CA CYS A 86 -5.64 -1.46 1.99
C CYS A 86 -5.88 -2.62 1.03
N HIS A 87 -6.68 -2.42 -0.02
CA HIS A 87 -6.98 -3.41 -1.04
C HIS A 87 -5.86 -3.45 -2.10
N LEU A 88 -4.68 -3.93 -1.67
CA LEU A 88 -3.46 -3.93 -2.46
C LEU A 88 -3.56 -4.76 -3.74
N ASP A 89 -4.45 -5.75 -3.74
CA ASP A 89 -4.72 -6.68 -4.85
C ASP A 89 -5.71 -6.12 -5.88
N LYS A 90 -6.23 -4.91 -5.68
CA LYS A 90 -7.26 -4.31 -6.54
C LYS A 90 -6.71 -3.22 -7.45
N SER A 91 -7.32 -3.11 -8.64
CA SER A 91 -7.04 -2.03 -9.57
C SER A 91 -7.77 -0.74 -9.17
N LEU A 92 -7.34 0.40 -9.72
CA LEU A 92 -8.06 1.66 -9.56
C LEU A 92 -9.47 1.58 -10.15
N ALA A 93 -9.65 0.84 -11.26
CA ALA A 93 -10.96 0.65 -11.88
C ALA A 93 -11.93 -0.11 -10.96
N TRP A 94 -11.46 -1.11 -10.20
CA TRP A 94 -12.25 -1.79 -9.18
C TRP A 94 -12.77 -0.81 -8.11
N SER A 95 -11.90 0.04 -7.61
CA SER A 95 -12.30 1.06 -6.62
C SER A 95 -13.26 2.08 -7.19
N ALA A 96 -13.06 2.49 -8.46
CA ALA A 96 -13.94 3.41 -9.16
C ALA A 96 -15.37 2.86 -9.30
N GLU A 97 -15.50 1.59 -9.65
CA GLU A 97 -16.78 0.88 -9.75
C GLU A 97 -17.53 0.93 -8.42
N HIS A 98 -16.89 0.53 -7.31
CA HIS A 98 -17.52 0.54 -5.99
C HIS A 98 -17.85 1.95 -5.49
N MET A 99 -17.00 2.93 -5.77
CA MET A 99 -17.30 4.33 -5.42
C MET A 99 -18.45 4.89 -6.24
N GLY A 100 -18.63 4.44 -7.48
CA GLY A 100 -19.81 4.73 -8.29
C GLY A 100 -21.08 4.14 -7.67
N GLU A 101 -21.04 2.87 -7.28
CA GLU A 101 -22.18 2.18 -6.66
C GLU A 101 -22.58 2.76 -5.29
N TRP A 102 -21.59 3.13 -4.47
CA TRP A 102 -21.82 3.51 -3.08
C TRP A 102 -22.03 4.99 -2.86
N TYR A 103 -21.39 5.84 -3.65
CA TYR A 103 -21.35 7.28 -3.43
C TYR A 103 -21.77 8.11 -4.64
N ASP A 104 -22.34 7.47 -5.67
CA ASP A 104 -22.74 8.11 -6.93
C ASP A 104 -21.60 8.94 -7.58
N GLN A 105 -20.36 8.43 -7.41
CA GLN A 105 -19.17 9.04 -8.02
C GLN A 105 -18.96 8.50 -9.43
N ASP A 106 -19.43 9.23 -10.43
CA ASP A 106 -19.11 8.91 -11.81
C ASP A 106 -17.62 9.14 -12.10
N SER A 107 -16.93 8.10 -12.54
CA SER A 107 -15.53 8.17 -12.92
C SER A 107 -15.27 7.32 -14.15
N ALA A 108 -14.85 7.97 -15.25
CA ALA A 108 -14.44 7.29 -16.47
C ALA A 108 -13.03 6.69 -16.36
N ILE A 109 -12.81 5.78 -15.39
CA ILE A 109 -11.52 5.10 -15.26
C ILE A 109 -11.48 3.93 -16.26
N PRO A 110 -10.48 3.91 -17.17
CA PRO A 110 -10.36 2.79 -18.10
C PRO A 110 -10.19 1.46 -17.37
N PRO A 111 -10.70 0.35 -17.90
CA PRO A 111 -10.49 -0.96 -17.34
C PRO A 111 -9.00 -1.26 -17.16
N GLN A 112 -8.60 -1.58 -15.93
CA GLN A 112 -7.24 -1.93 -15.57
C GLN A 112 -7.23 -3.32 -14.94
N LYS A 113 -6.36 -4.19 -15.42
CA LYS A 113 -6.22 -5.55 -14.88
C LYS A 113 -5.21 -5.61 -13.73
N ALA A 114 -4.23 -4.71 -13.74
CA ALA A 114 -3.18 -4.70 -12.74
C ALA A 114 -3.65 -4.00 -11.45
N PRO A 115 -3.34 -4.55 -10.28
CA PRO A 115 -3.47 -3.85 -9.03
C PRO A 115 -2.68 -2.54 -9.05
N GLN A 116 -3.25 -1.48 -8.43
CA GLN A 116 -2.58 -0.20 -8.37
C GLN A 116 -1.24 -0.28 -7.61
N SER A 117 -1.16 -1.14 -6.59
CA SER A 117 0.05 -1.40 -5.82
C SER A 117 1.20 -1.94 -6.69
N ILE A 118 0.90 -2.83 -7.64
CA ILE A 118 1.90 -3.39 -8.55
C ILE A 118 2.28 -2.37 -9.61
N ASP A 119 1.29 -1.75 -10.23
CA ASP A 119 1.52 -0.77 -11.29
C ASP A 119 2.40 0.38 -10.79
N GLN A 120 1.98 1.09 -9.77
CA GLN A 120 2.72 2.22 -9.22
C GLN A 120 3.90 1.79 -8.33
N GLY A 121 3.82 0.64 -7.66
CA GLY A 121 4.92 0.12 -6.85
C GLY A 121 6.15 -0.25 -7.67
N LEU A 122 5.97 -0.66 -8.93
CA LEU A 122 7.09 -1.02 -9.81
C LEU A 122 7.52 0.11 -10.74
N ARG A 123 6.60 0.89 -11.29
CA ARG A 123 6.90 1.91 -12.30
C ARG A 123 6.54 3.35 -11.94
N GLY A 124 5.90 3.55 -10.79
CA GLY A 124 5.58 4.89 -10.31
C GLY A 124 6.82 5.74 -10.02
N ASP A 125 6.60 7.01 -9.69
CA ASP A 125 7.69 7.85 -9.20
C ASP A 125 8.21 7.38 -7.83
N ALA A 126 9.30 7.98 -7.35
CA ALA A 126 9.92 7.58 -6.08
C ALA A 126 8.97 7.73 -4.88
N ALA A 127 8.08 8.74 -4.91
CA ALA A 127 7.13 8.96 -3.84
C ALA A 127 6.03 7.89 -3.85
N GLN A 128 5.48 7.57 -5.02
CA GLN A 128 4.53 6.47 -5.17
C GLN A 128 5.13 5.15 -4.69
N ARG A 129 6.33 4.79 -5.16
CA ARG A 129 6.98 3.54 -4.76
C ARG A 129 7.26 3.47 -3.26
N ALA A 130 7.64 4.58 -2.62
CA ALA A 130 7.84 4.64 -1.18
C ALA A 130 6.51 4.44 -0.40
N VAL A 131 5.42 5.06 -0.85
CA VAL A 131 4.08 4.88 -0.26
C VAL A 131 3.67 3.42 -0.38
N TRP A 132 3.81 2.81 -1.56
CA TRP A 132 3.48 1.40 -1.74
C TRP A 132 4.37 0.48 -0.91
N ALA A 133 5.68 0.72 -0.86
CA ALA A 133 6.59 -0.05 0.00
C ALA A 133 6.15 -0.06 1.46
N TRP A 134 5.60 1.05 1.95
CA TRP A 134 5.10 1.13 3.32
C TRP A 134 3.82 0.32 3.51
N HIS A 135 2.85 0.44 2.58
CA HIS A 135 1.56 -0.24 2.66
C HIS A 135 1.66 -1.75 2.47
N LEU A 136 2.63 -2.23 1.68
CA LEU A 136 2.91 -3.67 1.50
C LEU A 136 3.32 -4.40 2.79
N GLY A 137 3.61 -3.68 3.86
CA GLY A 137 3.85 -4.25 5.19
C GLY A 137 2.92 -3.66 6.26
N TRP A 138 1.86 -2.93 5.87
CA TRP A 138 0.92 -2.39 6.84
C TRP A 138 -0.10 -3.45 7.26
N PRO A 139 -0.27 -3.72 8.59
CA PRO A 139 -1.14 -4.80 9.06
C PRO A 139 -2.56 -4.77 8.49
N ALA A 140 -3.19 -3.58 8.42
CA ALA A 140 -4.53 -3.43 7.86
C ALA A 140 -4.62 -3.82 6.37
N ALA A 141 -3.58 -3.51 5.60
CA ALA A 141 -3.51 -3.89 4.19
C ALA A 141 -3.26 -5.39 4.01
N LEU A 142 -2.43 -5.99 4.88
CA LEU A 142 -2.18 -7.44 4.89
C LEU A 142 -3.43 -8.23 5.29
N GLU A 143 -4.23 -7.69 6.23
CA GLU A 143 -5.52 -8.27 6.60
C GLU A 143 -6.52 -8.23 5.44
N ALA A 144 -6.61 -7.10 4.74
CA ALA A 144 -7.58 -6.90 3.66
C ALA A 144 -7.23 -7.65 2.36
N SER A 145 -5.94 -7.79 2.02
CA SER A 145 -5.49 -8.31 0.72
C SER A 145 -4.65 -9.59 0.80
N GLY A 146 -4.47 -10.14 1.99
CA GLY A 146 -3.64 -11.32 2.23
C GLY A 146 -2.17 -10.99 2.48
N ALA A 147 -1.57 -11.70 3.44
CA ALA A 147 -0.21 -11.43 3.94
C ALA A 147 0.90 -12.15 3.14
N ASP A 148 0.55 -13.14 2.32
CA ASP A 148 1.55 -14.03 1.72
C ASP A 148 2.35 -13.39 0.58
N TRP A 149 1.69 -12.62 -0.26
CA TRP A 149 2.25 -12.12 -1.53
C TRP A 149 2.96 -10.76 -1.46
N PRO A 150 2.60 -9.79 -0.56
CA PRO A 150 3.16 -8.44 -0.63
C PRO A 150 4.68 -8.39 -0.47
N ALA A 151 5.25 -9.36 0.28
CA ALA A 151 6.68 -9.48 0.43
C ALA A 151 7.43 -9.66 -0.91
N GLY A 152 6.82 -10.31 -1.90
CA GLY A 152 7.40 -10.44 -3.24
C GLY A 152 7.63 -9.07 -3.90
N LEU A 153 6.68 -8.16 -3.77
CA LEU A 153 6.83 -6.80 -4.30
C LEU A 153 7.86 -5.98 -3.49
N LEU A 154 7.90 -6.16 -2.17
CA LEU A 154 8.95 -5.54 -1.35
C LEU A 154 10.37 -6.02 -1.74
N VAL A 155 10.52 -7.29 -2.10
CA VAL A 155 11.78 -7.84 -2.62
C VAL A 155 12.21 -7.11 -3.91
N GLU A 156 11.27 -6.73 -4.77
CA GLU A 156 11.56 -5.98 -5.99
C GLU A 156 12.00 -4.53 -5.73
N LEU A 157 11.77 -4.00 -4.54
CA LEU A 157 12.16 -2.64 -4.14
C LEU A 157 13.48 -2.58 -3.36
N VAL A 158 14.14 -3.72 -3.14
CA VAL A 158 15.43 -3.78 -2.43
C VAL A 158 16.55 -3.06 -3.19
N ASP A 159 16.53 -3.10 -4.51
CA ASP A 159 17.52 -2.45 -5.38
C ASP A 159 17.00 -1.15 -6.01
N ASP A 160 15.93 -0.57 -5.48
CA ASP A 160 15.37 0.68 -5.97
C ASP A 160 16.43 1.78 -6.09
N PRO A 161 16.42 2.64 -7.13
CA PRO A 161 17.38 3.73 -7.25
C PRO A 161 17.36 4.71 -6.07
N TYR A 162 16.23 4.87 -5.39
CA TYR A 162 16.08 5.81 -4.27
C TYR A 162 16.25 5.14 -2.91
N VAL A 163 17.19 5.64 -2.11
CA VAL A 163 17.50 5.12 -0.78
C VAL A 163 16.29 5.12 0.17
N ALA A 164 15.39 6.09 0.05
CA ALA A 164 14.19 6.15 0.87
C ALA A 164 13.26 4.94 0.61
N VAL A 165 13.08 4.58 -0.66
CA VAL A 165 12.29 3.39 -1.05
C VAL A 165 12.94 2.13 -0.49
N ARG A 166 14.26 1.95 -0.67
CA ARG A 166 14.99 0.80 -0.14
C ARG A 166 14.91 0.69 1.39
N THR A 167 14.99 1.82 2.09
CA THR A 167 14.91 1.87 3.55
C THR A 167 13.53 1.45 4.05
N ILE A 168 12.46 1.94 3.42
CA ILE A 168 11.09 1.59 3.75
C ILE A 168 10.84 0.11 3.43
N ALA A 169 11.24 -0.35 2.24
CA ALA A 169 11.11 -1.75 1.83
C ALA A 169 11.82 -2.70 2.82
N ARG A 170 13.06 -2.36 3.22
CA ARG A 170 13.80 -3.12 4.24
C ARG A 170 13.05 -3.18 5.56
N SER A 171 12.57 -2.02 6.04
CA SER A 171 11.84 -1.96 7.31
C SER A 171 10.60 -2.85 7.32
N ARG A 172 9.85 -2.85 6.20
CA ARG A 172 8.64 -3.66 6.07
C ARG A 172 8.93 -5.13 5.84
N LEU A 173 9.92 -5.44 5.01
CA LEU A 173 10.32 -6.81 4.74
C LEU A 173 10.79 -7.53 6.02
N ARG A 174 11.51 -6.84 6.91
CA ARG A 174 11.93 -7.40 8.21
C ARG A 174 10.79 -7.70 9.19
N GLN A 175 9.60 -7.18 8.97
CA GLN A 175 8.40 -7.51 9.76
C GLN A 175 7.79 -8.85 9.34
N ASP A 176 8.11 -9.32 8.15
CA ASP A 176 7.71 -10.64 7.68
C ASP A 176 8.66 -11.71 8.29
N PRO A 177 8.13 -12.71 9.03
CA PRO A 177 8.95 -13.74 9.64
C PRO A 177 9.88 -14.47 8.67
N ARG A 178 9.49 -14.55 7.38
CA ARG A 178 10.31 -15.17 6.33
C ARG A 178 11.61 -14.41 6.06
N PHE A 179 11.70 -13.13 6.44
CA PHE A 179 12.80 -12.22 6.12
C PHE A 179 13.37 -11.49 7.34
N ALA A 180 12.94 -11.82 8.56
CA ALA A 180 13.32 -11.13 9.79
C ALA A 180 14.82 -11.15 10.10
N ASP A 181 15.52 -12.22 9.67
CA ASP A 181 16.95 -12.43 9.87
C ASP A 181 17.84 -11.71 8.86
N LEU A 182 17.25 -11.07 7.85
CA LEU A 182 18.00 -10.43 6.79
C LEU A 182 18.54 -9.08 7.22
N ASP A 183 19.81 -8.85 6.92
CA ASP A 183 20.46 -7.57 7.13
C ASP A 183 21.21 -7.12 5.87
N TRP A 184 21.01 -5.87 5.50
CA TRP A 184 21.74 -5.19 4.43
C TRP A 184 21.70 -3.68 4.67
N ASP A 185 22.67 -2.97 4.10
CA ASP A 185 22.70 -1.52 4.12
C ASP A 185 21.82 -0.95 2.97
N PRO A 186 20.67 -0.30 3.24
CA PRO A 186 19.87 0.31 2.20
C PRO A 186 20.56 1.51 1.53
N ALA A 187 21.64 2.05 2.11
CA ALA A 187 22.45 3.11 1.50
C ALA A 187 23.42 2.58 0.44
N ALA A 188 23.65 1.26 0.37
CA ALA A 188 24.44 0.67 -0.69
C ALA A 188 23.85 0.96 -2.07
N THR A 189 24.70 0.92 -3.10
CA THR A 189 24.23 1.15 -4.47
C THR A 189 23.30 0.03 -4.96
N PRO A 190 22.35 0.32 -5.88
CA PRO A 190 21.50 -0.72 -6.47
C PRO A 190 22.29 -1.91 -7.03
N ALA A 191 23.42 -1.64 -7.70
CA ALA A 191 24.29 -2.70 -8.24
C ALA A 191 24.88 -3.59 -7.13
N ALA A 192 25.24 -3.03 -5.98
CA ALA A 192 25.71 -3.81 -4.82
C ALA A 192 24.59 -4.62 -4.16
N LEU A 193 23.34 -4.20 -4.30
CA LEU A 193 22.17 -4.87 -3.73
C LEU A 193 21.59 -5.96 -4.65
N ALA A 194 21.89 -5.96 -5.93
CA ALA A 194 21.35 -6.92 -6.90
C ALA A 194 21.58 -8.40 -6.50
N PRO A 195 22.76 -8.83 -5.99
CA PRO A 195 22.94 -10.20 -5.51
C PRO A 195 22.08 -10.54 -4.29
N MET A 196 21.82 -9.55 -3.40
CA MET A 196 20.91 -9.71 -2.28
C MET A 196 19.48 -9.91 -2.78
N GLN A 197 19.01 -9.05 -3.66
CA GLN A 197 17.68 -9.15 -4.26
C GLN A 197 17.45 -10.51 -4.92
N ALA A 198 18.42 -11.02 -5.68
CA ALA A 198 18.31 -12.34 -6.29
C ALA A 198 18.12 -13.47 -5.24
N ARG A 199 18.85 -13.41 -4.11
CA ARG A 199 18.66 -14.34 -2.99
C ARG A 199 17.29 -14.20 -2.35
N LEU A 200 16.79 -12.98 -2.18
CA LEU A 200 15.47 -12.71 -1.61
C LEU A 200 14.35 -13.21 -2.54
N ARG A 201 14.47 -13.02 -3.84
CA ARG A 201 13.54 -13.61 -4.83
C ARG A 201 13.47 -15.12 -4.70
N THR A 202 14.63 -15.80 -4.65
CA THR A 202 14.67 -17.25 -4.45
C THR A 202 13.99 -17.68 -3.16
N ARG A 203 14.28 -17.00 -2.04
CA ARG A 203 13.68 -17.29 -0.74
C ARG A 203 12.15 -17.09 -0.75
N TRP A 204 11.68 -16.01 -1.34
CA TRP A 204 10.25 -15.74 -1.48
C TRP A 204 9.57 -16.81 -2.33
N THR A 205 10.11 -17.13 -3.52
CA THR A 205 9.58 -18.17 -4.41
C THR A 205 9.46 -19.52 -3.70
N GLN A 206 10.48 -19.91 -2.94
CA GLN A 206 10.46 -21.16 -2.15
C GLN A 206 9.38 -21.12 -1.06
N SER A 207 9.12 -19.95 -0.44
CA SER A 207 8.11 -19.82 0.60
C SER A 207 6.68 -19.89 0.07
N MET A 208 6.48 -19.65 -1.23
CA MET A 208 5.15 -19.68 -1.86
C MET A 208 4.67 -21.07 -2.25
N ASP A 209 5.57 -22.04 -2.41
CA ASP A 209 5.32 -23.49 -2.59
C ASP A 209 4.05 -23.82 -3.41
N GLY A 210 3.99 -23.37 -4.66
CA GLY A 210 2.88 -23.63 -5.58
C GLY A 210 1.59 -22.85 -5.32
N ARG A 211 1.54 -22.00 -4.30
CA ARG A 211 0.42 -21.07 -4.12
C ARG A 211 0.45 -20.00 -5.21
N THR A 212 -0.67 -19.81 -5.87
CA THR A 212 -0.82 -18.82 -6.93
C THR A 212 -1.86 -17.78 -6.50
N ASP A 213 -1.54 -16.51 -6.68
CA ASP A 213 -2.51 -15.45 -6.64
C ASP A 213 -2.63 -14.85 -8.05
N PRO A 214 -3.72 -15.13 -8.77
CA PRO A 214 -3.88 -14.69 -10.15
C PRO A 214 -3.97 -13.16 -10.27
N ALA A 215 -4.39 -12.45 -9.22
CA ALA A 215 -4.44 -10.99 -9.22
C ALA A 215 -3.05 -10.37 -9.35
N LEU A 216 -2.00 -11.12 -9.00
CA LEU A 216 -0.64 -10.62 -8.86
C LEU A 216 0.33 -11.13 -9.91
N TRP A 217 -0.18 -11.85 -10.92
CA TRP A 217 0.66 -12.46 -11.93
C TRP A 217 1.68 -13.45 -11.35
N LEU A 218 1.27 -14.14 -10.30
CA LEU A 218 2.08 -15.20 -9.73
C LEU A 218 1.96 -16.43 -10.62
N LYS A 219 3.07 -16.90 -11.12
CA LYS A 219 3.15 -18.14 -11.88
C LYS A 219 3.79 -19.21 -10.99
N SER A 220 3.04 -20.22 -10.60
CA SER A 220 3.55 -21.33 -9.77
C SER A 220 4.23 -20.84 -8.48
N GLY A 221 3.67 -19.82 -7.82
CA GLY A 221 4.22 -19.22 -6.61
C GLY A 221 5.31 -18.18 -6.81
N ALA A 222 5.72 -17.90 -8.06
CA ALA A 222 6.68 -16.86 -8.39
C ALA A 222 6.01 -15.70 -9.14
N MET A 223 6.46 -14.48 -8.94
CA MET A 223 6.11 -13.37 -9.82
C MET A 223 6.66 -13.63 -11.22
N ASP A 224 5.90 -13.20 -12.24
CA ASP A 224 6.37 -13.21 -13.62
C ASP A 224 7.53 -12.20 -13.78
N ALA A 225 8.76 -12.71 -13.72
CA ALA A 225 9.97 -11.91 -13.71
C ALA A 225 10.11 -11.02 -14.95
N GLU A 226 9.67 -11.50 -16.13
CA GLU A 226 9.75 -10.70 -17.38
C GLU A 226 8.88 -9.44 -17.28
N LYS A 227 7.67 -9.56 -16.70
CA LYS A 227 6.78 -8.40 -16.50
C LYS A 227 7.31 -7.46 -15.44
N VAL A 228 7.85 -7.99 -14.33
CA VAL A 228 8.46 -7.17 -13.29
C VAL A 228 9.64 -6.37 -13.87
N ASP A 229 10.53 -7.00 -14.59
CA ASP A 229 11.69 -6.34 -15.19
C ASP A 229 11.26 -5.31 -16.24
N TYR A 230 10.28 -5.63 -17.09
CA TYR A 230 9.70 -4.68 -18.03
C TYR A 230 9.14 -3.43 -17.30
N TRP A 231 8.40 -3.60 -16.22
CA TRP A 231 7.83 -2.48 -15.49
C TRP A 231 8.89 -1.66 -14.75
N LYS A 232 9.95 -2.31 -14.26
CA LYS A 232 11.11 -1.60 -13.68
C LYS A 232 11.85 -0.72 -14.69
N LEU A 233 11.89 -1.10 -15.97
CA LEU A 233 12.49 -0.29 -17.03
C LEU A 233 11.72 1.00 -17.35
N LEU A 234 10.47 1.11 -16.91
CA LEU A 234 9.62 2.29 -17.14
C LEU A 234 9.74 3.36 -16.03
N ARG A 235 10.63 3.16 -15.06
CA ARG A 235 10.88 4.08 -13.92
C ARG A 235 11.58 5.37 -14.34
#